data_aab3a0efce32de2d2d07b16c71baf710
#
_entry.id   aab3a0efce32de2d2d07b16c71baf710
#
_cell.length_a   1.000
_cell.length_b   1.000
_cell.length_c   1.000
_cell.angle_alpha   90.00
_cell.angle_beta   90.00
_cell.angle_gamma   90.00
#
_symmetry.space_group_name_H-M   'P 1'
#
loop_
_entity.id
_entity.type
_entity.pdbx_description
1 polymer ?
#
loop_
_entity_poly.entity_id
_entity_poly.type
_entity_poly.pdbx_seq_one_letter_code
_entity_poly.pdbx_strand_id
1 'polypeptide(L)'
;MTDLEKICADAYEARVKIGTLDTDIKNKVLNDAADNLLKAEKEILEANKRDVATAEENMKAKSMIDRLSLDHDRLLDMADGLRQIAKLADPIGEVMSMAKRPNGLIIGKRRVAIGVVGIIFEARPNVTSDAFGLCFKTGNCVILKGGSDAINTNIAIVKALKKALTDNLVSAAALALIESTDRETTNAFMKMDQYVDVLIPRGGAGLIQNVVKNATIPVIQTGTGNCHVYVDKDADFDMAVNIINNAKTQRISVCNACESIVVHSAIAEEFLPKLYDKLREHHVQLHCDERAQAILQGRDDVTEATADDWGMEYLDYIMSVKIVDSIDEAIEHINRYNTSHSEAIVTNDYDNAQKFLNEIDAACVYVNASTRFSDGNEFGFGAEIGISTQKLHARGPMGLEALTSYKYIIYGSGQIRE
;
A
#
# COMPACT_ATOMS: atom_id res chain seq x y z
N MET A 1 22.27 -23.00 13.31
CA MET A 1 21.53 -22.03 12.46
C MET A 1 20.20 -22.68 12.16
N THR A 2 19.10 -22.05 12.51
CA THR A 2 17.76 -22.53 12.16
C THR A 2 17.51 -22.34 10.66
N ASP A 3 16.49 -22.98 10.10
CA ASP A 3 16.12 -22.78 8.68
C ASP A 3 15.78 -21.31 8.39
N LEU A 4 15.13 -20.63 9.34
CA LEU A 4 14.84 -19.20 9.24
C LEU A 4 16.11 -18.35 9.20
N GLU A 5 17.05 -18.58 10.10
CA GLU A 5 18.34 -17.87 10.11
C GLU A 5 19.12 -18.08 8.82
N LYS A 6 19.07 -19.31 8.27
CA LYS A 6 19.73 -19.62 7.00
C LYS A 6 19.11 -18.84 5.85
N ILE A 7 17.77 -18.80 5.74
CA ILE A 7 17.05 -18.00 4.72
C ILE A 7 17.47 -16.54 4.79
N CYS A 8 17.51 -15.97 6.00
CA CYS A 8 17.86 -14.55 6.20
C CYS A 8 19.34 -14.28 5.87
N ALA A 9 20.24 -15.18 6.29
CA ALA A 9 21.68 -15.06 6.00
C ALA A 9 21.97 -15.17 4.49
N ASP A 10 21.37 -16.13 3.79
CA ASP A 10 21.55 -16.31 2.34
C ASP A 10 21.11 -15.05 1.56
N ALA A 11 19.98 -14.43 1.93
CA ALA A 11 19.50 -13.16 1.35
C ALA A 11 20.47 -12.00 1.65
N TYR A 12 20.95 -11.93 2.90
CA TYR A 12 21.89 -10.91 3.33
C TYR A 12 23.23 -10.99 2.59
N GLU A 13 23.76 -12.19 2.36
CA GLU A 13 24.97 -12.40 1.57
C GLU A 13 24.77 -12.03 0.09
N ALA A 14 23.61 -12.32 -0.48
CA ALA A 14 23.31 -12.04 -1.88
C ALA A 14 23.10 -10.54 -2.17
N ARG A 15 22.68 -9.72 -1.20
CA ARG A 15 22.20 -8.34 -1.37
C ARG A 15 23.16 -7.42 -2.13
N VAL A 16 24.47 -7.57 -1.92
CA VAL A 16 25.47 -6.69 -2.58
C VAL A 16 25.51 -6.95 -4.08
N LYS A 17 25.50 -8.23 -4.48
CA LYS A 17 25.49 -8.60 -5.89
C LYS A 17 24.17 -8.22 -6.56
N ILE A 18 23.04 -8.43 -5.89
CA ILE A 18 21.72 -8.05 -6.41
C ILE A 18 21.61 -6.53 -6.55
N GLY A 19 22.10 -5.75 -5.56
CA GLY A 19 22.10 -4.28 -5.57
C GLY A 19 22.99 -3.63 -6.63
N THR A 20 23.84 -4.43 -7.28
CA THR A 20 24.77 -3.95 -8.34
C THR A 20 24.48 -4.56 -9.71
N LEU A 21 23.39 -5.29 -9.87
CA LEU A 21 22.97 -5.83 -11.17
C LEU A 21 22.65 -4.72 -12.17
N ASP A 22 23.05 -4.93 -13.41
CA ASP A 22 22.68 -4.05 -14.50
C ASP A 22 21.17 -4.07 -14.77
N THR A 23 20.63 -2.95 -15.20
CA THR A 23 19.20 -2.77 -15.51
C THR A 23 18.69 -3.80 -16.52
N ASP A 24 19.48 -4.13 -17.55
CA ASP A 24 19.09 -5.09 -18.58
C ASP A 24 18.91 -6.51 -18.02
N ILE A 25 19.76 -6.91 -17.06
CA ILE A 25 19.64 -8.20 -16.37
C ILE A 25 18.36 -8.22 -15.53
N LYS A 26 18.11 -7.14 -14.76
CA LYS A 26 16.90 -7.02 -13.96
C LYS A 26 15.65 -7.09 -14.83
N ASN A 27 15.61 -6.35 -15.92
CA ASN A 27 14.49 -6.33 -16.87
C ASN A 27 14.26 -7.71 -17.50
N LYS A 28 15.34 -8.39 -17.90
CA LYS A 28 15.26 -9.74 -18.46
C LYS A 28 14.68 -10.72 -17.46
N VAL A 29 15.17 -10.74 -16.21
CA VAL A 29 14.65 -11.61 -15.15
C VAL A 29 13.16 -11.36 -14.91
N LEU A 30 12.72 -10.11 -14.86
CA LEU A 30 11.32 -9.76 -14.62
C LEU A 30 10.40 -10.23 -15.78
N ASN A 31 10.84 -10.07 -17.02
CA ASN A 31 10.09 -10.58 -18.19
C ASN A 31 10.05 -12.12 -18.21
N ASP A 32 11.18 -12.79 -17.94
CA ASP A 32 11.23 -14.25 -17.84
C ASP A 32 10.39 -14.77 -16.66
N ALA A 33 10.31 -14.01 -15.56
CA ALA A 33 9.45 -14.31 -14.41
C ALA A 33 7.97 -14.24 -14.78
N ALA A 34 7.55 -13.20 -15.52
CA ALA A 34 6.21 -13.08 -16.04
C ALA A 34 5.84 -14.28 -16.95
N ASP A 35 6.73 -14.64 -17.85
CA ASP A 35 6.52 -15.81 -18.74
C ASP A 35 6.47 -17.13 -17.97
N ASN A 36 7.29 -17.28 -16.91
CA ASN A 36 7.29 -18.48 -16.09
C ASN A 36 6.03 -18.60 -15.23
N LEU A 37 5.43 -17.50 -14.77
CA LEU A 37 4.12 -17.52 -14.11
C LEU A 37 3.06 -18.12 -15.03
N LEU A 38 2.98 -17.66 -16.27
CA LEU A 38 2.00 -18.15 -17.25
C LEU A 38 2.28 -19.61 -17.64
N LYS A 39 3.55 -20.02 -17.78
CA LYS A 39 3.91 -21.43 -18.03
C LYS A 39 3.54 -22.35 -16.87
N ALA A 40 3.57 -21.82 -15.64
CA ALA A 40 3.21 -22.56 -14.42
C ALA A 40 1.73 -22.43 -14.04
N GLU A 41 0.88 -21.82 -14.88
CA GLU A 41 -0.52 -21.51 -14.60
C GLU A 41 -1.27 -22.72 -14.00
N LYS A 42 -1.18 -23.88 -14.64
CA LYS A 42 -1.87 -25.09 -14.16
C LYS A 42 -1.46 -25.44 -12.71
N GLU A 43 -0.16 -25.43 -12.40
CA GLU A 43 0.38 -25.75 -11.08
C GLU A 43 -0.08 -24.72 -10.05
N ILE A 44 -0.05 -23.42 -10.42
CA ILE A 44 -0.46 -22.31 -9.54
C ILE A 44 -1.96 -22.37 -9.25
N LEU A 45 -2.80 -22.55 -10.28
CA LEU A 45 -4.26 -22.62 -10.10
C LEU A 45 -4.69 -23.88 -9.34
N GLU A 46 -4.01 -25.02 -9.50
CA GLU A 46 -4.25 -26.22 -8.69
C GLU A 46 -3.87 -26.01 -7.22
N ALA A 47 -2.77 -25.30 -6.94
CA ALA A 47 -2.39 -24.93 -5.60
C ALA A 47 -3.41 -23.94 -4.98
N ASN A 48 -3.86 -22.97 -5.76
CA ASN A 48 -4.84 -21.99 -5.33
C ASN A 48 -6.21 -22.62 -4.99
N LYS A 49 -6.67 -23.58 -5.79
CA LYS A 49 -7.90 -24.32 -5.48
C LYS A 49 -7.85 -25.02 -4.13
N ARG A 50 -6.69 -25.56 -3.73
CA ARG A 50 -6.52 -26.17 -2.39
C ARG A 50 -6.62 -25.13 -1.29
N ASP A 51 -5.98 -23.97 -1.46
CA ASP A 51 -6.03 -22.89 -0.48
C ASP A 51 -7.44 -22.31 -0.34
N VAL A 52 -8.15 -22.10 -1.47
CA VAL A 52 -9.55 -21.62 -1.48
C VAL A 52 -10.49 -22.63 -0.80
N ALA A 53 -10.38 -23.93 -1.12
CA ALA A 53 -11.20 -24.97 -0.49
C ALA A 53 -11.00 -25.00 1.03
N THR A 54 -9.75 -24.89 1.50
CA THR A 54 -9.45 -24.81 2.93
C THR A 54 -10.04 -23.55 3.58
N ALA A 55 -10.04 -22.42 2.88
CA ALA A 55 -10.64 -21.18 3.38
C ALA A 55 -12.17 -21.26 3.47
N GLU A 56 -12.81 -21.91 2.49
CA GLU A 56 -14.26 -22.17 2.48
C GLU A 56 -14.67 -23.12 3.63
N GLU A 57 -13.93 -24.21 3.83
CA GLU A 57 -14.15 -25.16 4.94
C GLU A 57 -14.04 -24.47 6.31
N ASN A 58 -13.12 -23.50 6.44
CA ASN A 58 -12.96 -22.69 7.65
C ASN A 58 -13.94 -21.51 7.75
N MET A 59 -14.95 -21.45 6.91
CA MET A 59 -16.01 -20.41 6.88
C MET A 59 -15.46 -18.98 6.88
N LYS A 60 -14.38 -18.74 6.12
CA LYS A 60 -13.81 -17.39 5.94
C LYS A 60 -14.80 -16.47 5.24
N ALA A 61 -14.69 -15.16 5.49
CA ALA A 61 -15.53 -14.15 4.85
C ALA A 61 -15.41 -14.20 3.32
N LYS A 62 -16.50 -13.99 2.60
CA LYS A 62 -16.53 -13.98 1.12
C LYS A 62 -15.50 -13.02 0.51
N SER A 63 -15.33 -11.85 1.10
CA SER A 63 -14.33 -10.86 0.67
C SER A 63 -12.89 -11.38 0.81
N MET A 64 -12.62 -12.24 1.78
CA MET A 64 -11.30 -12.86 1.97
C MET A 64 -11.09 -13.97 0.93
N ILE A 65 -12.11 -14.77 0.65
CA ILE A 65 -12.07 -15.81 -0.38
C ILE A 65 -11.86 -15.19 -1.77
N ASP A 66 -12.55 -14.08 -2.09
CA ASP A 66 -12.33 -13.36 -3.34
C ASP A 66 -10.89 -12.85 -3.48
N ARG A 67 -10.32 -12.29 -2.41
CA ARG A 67 -8.91 -11.83 -2.41
C ARG A 67 -7.90 -12.96 -2.59
N LEU A 68 -8.23 -14.15 -2.08
CA LEU A 68 -7.38 -15.34 -2.18
C LEU A 68 -7.45 -16.01 -3.54
N SER A 69 -8.62 -15.96 -4.19
CA SER A 69 -8.88 -16.68 -5.43
C SER A 69 -8.06 -16.16 -6.60
N LEU A 70 -7.48 -17.06 -7.37
CA LEU A 70 -6.84 -16.79 -8.65
C LEU A 70 -7.57 -17.50 -9.79
N ASP A 71 -7.61 -16.84 -10.92
CA ASP A 71 -8.03 -17.36 -12.21
C ASP A 71 -6.99 -16.98 -13.28
N HIS A 72 -7.28 -17.30 -14.52
CA HIS A 72 -6.41 -16.97 -15.65
C HIS A 72 -6.15 -15.46 -15.76
N ASP A 73 -7.19 -14.65 -15.66
CA ASP A 73 -7.10 -13.21 -15.85
C ASP A 73 -6.28 -12.56 -14.74
N ARG A 74 -6.51 -12.95 -13.48
CA ARG A 74 -5.70 -12.47 -12.34
C ARG A 74 -4.25 -12.90 -12.42
N LEU A 75 -3.96 -14.09 -12.94
CA LEU A 75 -2.58 -14.53 -13.19
C LEU A 75 -1.93 -13.75 -14.34
N LEU A 76 -2.69 -13.44 -15.39
CA LEU A 76 -2.25 -12.58 -16.49
C LEU A 76 -1.93 -11.16 -15.97
N ASP A 77 -2.78 -10.60 -15.11
CA ASP A 77 -2.54 -9.29 -14.47
C ASP A 77 -1.23 -9.30 -13.65
N MET A 78 -0.95 -10.39 -12.91
CA MET A 78 0.31 -10.54 -12.17
C MET A 78 1.54 -10.56 -13.12
N ALA A 79 1.45 -11.28 -14.23
CA ALA A 79 2.51 -11.34 -15.24
C ALA A 79 2.72 -9.97 -15.90
N ASP A 80 1.64 -9.28 -16.24
CA ASP A 80 1.70 -7.95 -16.85
C ASP A 80 2.22 -6.90 -15.88
N GLY A 81 1.91 -7.03 -14.58
CA GLY A 81 2.50 -6.21 -13.51
C GLY A 81 4.03 -6.31 -13.49
N LEU A 82 4.60 -7.53 -13.59
CA LEU A 82 6.05 -7.72 -13.68
C LEU A 82 6.64 -7.10 -14.95
N ARG A 83 5.95 -7.20 -16.09
CA ARG A 83 6.37 -6.57 -17.35
C ARG A 83 6.31 -5.04 -17.29
N GLN A 84 5.32 -4.50 -16.60
CA GLN A 84 5.23 -3.05 -16.35
C GLN A 84 6.39 -2.58 -15.50
N ILE A 85 6.68 -3.25 -14.37
CA ILE A 85 7.83 -2.95 -13.51
C ILE A 85 9.15 -3.03 -14.30
N ALA A 86 9.31 -4.01 -15.19
CA ALA A 86 10.50 -4.12 -16.03
C ALA A 86 10.72 -2.88 -16.91
N LYS A 87 9.64 -2.24 -17.40
CA LYS A 87 9.69 -1.04 -18.24
C LYS A 87 9.97 0.25 -17.46
N LEU A 88 9.77 0.27 -16.16
CA LEU A 88 10.03 1.45 -15.34
C LEU A 88 11.53 1.78 -15.34
N ALA A 89 11.86 3.06 -15.21
CA ALA A 89 13.23 3.51 -15.03
C ALA A 89 13.84 2.87 -13.77
N ASP A 90 15.07 2.38 -13.86
CA ASP A 90 15.79 1.83 -12.72
C ASP A 90 16.33 3.01 -11.87
N PRO A 91 15.90 3.14 -10.59
CA PRO A 91 16.36 4.26 -9.77
C PRO A 91 17.78 4.05 -9.22
N ILE A 92 18.32 2.82 -9.28
CA ILE A 92 19.61 2.50 -8.67
C ILE A 92 20.77 3.12 -9.47
N GLY A 93 21.63 3.84 -8.76
CA GLY A 93 22.77 4.53 -9.38
C GLY A 93 22.50 5.99 -9.74
N GLU A 94 21.23 6.45 -9.67
CA GLU A 94 20.89 7.86 -9.89
C GLU A 94 21.69 8.78 -8.98
N VAL A 95 22.34 9.79 -9.56
CA VAL A 95 23.04 10.84 -8.82
C VAL A 95 22.07 11.99 -8.55
N MET A 96 21.53 12.01 -7.33
CA MET A 96 20.51 12.99 -6.90
C MET A 96 21.09 14.41 -6.77
N SER A 97 22.37 14.52 -6.38
CA SER A 97 23.10 15.79 -6.29
C SER A 97 24.60 15.53 -6.31
N MET A 98 25.38 16.51 -6.78
CA MET A 98 26.84 16.50 -6.71
C MET A 98 27.38 17.92 -6.66
N ALA A 99 28.25 18.21 -5.71
CA ALA A 99 28.80 19.55 -5.53
C ALA A 99 30.26 19.53 -5.06
N LYS A 100 31.06 20.47 -5.58
CA LYS A 100 32.43 20.72 -5.10
C LYS A 100 32.40 21.57 -3.81
N ARG A 101 33.13 21.12 -2.81
CA ARG A 101 33.28 21.85 -1.53
C ARG A 101 34.47 22.80 -1.54
N PRO A 102 34.51 23.80 -0.64
CA PRO A 102 35.63 24.74 -0.56
C PRO A 102 37.02 24.08 -0.38
N ASN A 103 37.07 22.94 0.32
CA ASN A 103 38.31 22.16 0.51
C ASN A 103 38.70 21.29 -0.70
N GLY A 104 37.96 21.39 -1.82
CA GLY A 104 38.24 20.66 -3.05
C GLY A 104 37.58 19.28 -3.15
N LEU A 105 36.98 18.75 -2.10
CA LEU A 105 36.18 17.48 -2.17
C LEU A 105 34.98 17.68 -3.08
N ILE A 106 34.68 16.67 -3.90
CA ILE A 106 33.41 16.57 -4.65
C ILE A 106 32.55 15.56 -3.94
N ILE A 107 31.41 16.01 -3.41
CA ILE A 107 30.46 15.16 -2.66
C ILE A 107 29.20 15.00 -3.48
N GLY A 108 28.85 13.75 -3.77
CA GLY A 108 27.62 13.36 -4.44
C GLY A 108 26.71 12.52 -3.55
N LYS A 109 25.40 12.60 -3.79
CA LYS A 109 24.36 11.77 -3.17
C LYS A 109 23.84 10.83 -4.25
N ARG A 110 24.01 9.53 -4.08
CA ARG A 110 23.64 8.50 -5.06
C ARG A 110 22.64 7.51 -4.47
N ARG A 111 21.58 7.20 -5.23
CA ARG A 111 20.54 6.24 -4.86
C ARG A 111 21.07 4.81 -4.88
N VAL A 112 20.72 4.04 -3.87
CA VAL A 112 21.13 2.63 -3.70
C VAL A 112 19.96 1.80 -3.18
N ALA A 113 20.03 0.47 -3.34
CA ALA A 113 19.11 -0.46 -2.70
C ALA A 113 19.13 -0.30 -1.17
N ILE A 114 18.02 -0.60 -0.51
CA ILE A 114 17.96 -0.72 0.96
C ILE A 114 18.81 -1.91 1.38
N GLY A 115 18.62 -3.08 0.74
CA GLY A 115 19.35 -4.31 1.04
C GLY A 115 18.45 -5.53 1.05
N VAL A 116 18.01 -5.97 2.24
CA VAL A 116 17.06 -7.08 2.42
C VAL A 116 15.74 -6.53 2.94
N VAL A 117 14.66 -6.74 2.19
CA VAL A 117 13.31 -6.32 2.53
C VAL A 117 12.50 -7.53 2.96
N GLY A 118 11.98 -7.51 4.16
CA GLY A 118 11.03 -8.51 4.65
C GLY A 118 9.58 -8.05 4.41
N ILE A 119 8.72 -8.92 3.88
CA ILE A 119 7.31 -8.62 3.66
C ILE A 119 6.46 -9.65 4.35
N ILE A 120 5.63 -9.19 5.30
CA ILE A 120 4.68 -10.04 6.03
C ILE A 120 3.27 -9.70 5.52
N PHE A 121 2.56 -10.70 4.93
CA PHE A 121 1.29 -10.44 4.26
C PHE A 121 0.26 -11.53 4.47
N GLU A 122 -1.01 -11.16 4.30
CA GLU A 122 -2.17 -12.04 4.44
C GLU A 122 -2.83 -12.29 3.08
N ALA A 123 -3.47 -13.44 2.91
CA ALA A 123 -4.46 -13.85 1.91
C ALA A 123 -4.49 -13.08 0.56
N ARG A 124 -3.33 -12.76 -0.01
CA ARG A 124 -3.18 -12.02 -1.28
C ARG A 124 -2.04 -12.60 -2.11
N PRO A 125 -2.28 -13.66 -2.91
CA PRO A 125 -1.22 -14.30 -3.70
C PRO A 125 -0.47 -13.36 -4.65
N ASN A 126 -1.15 -12.34 -5.21
CA ASN A 126 -0.53 -11.34 -6.08
C ASN A 126 0.61 -10.56 -5.40
N VAL A 127 0.54 -10.36 -4.07
CA VAL A 127 1.62 -9.69 -3.33
C VAL A 127 2.96 -10.39 -3.50
N THR A 128 2.96 -11.72 -3.72
CA THR A 128 4.18 -12.49 -3.94
C THR A 128 4.94 -12.04 -5.19
N SER A 129 4.24 -11.82 -6.32
CA SER A 129 4.84 -11.31 -7.56
C SER A 129 5.16 -9.83 -7.50
N ASP A 130 4.24 -9.01 -6.95
CA ASP A 130 4.40 -7.56 -6.88
C ASP A 130 5.61 -7.20 -6.00
N ALA A 131 5.70 -7.83 -4.83
CA ALA A 131 6.81 -7.65 -3.91
C ALA A 131 8.15 -8.07 -4.50
N PHE A 132 8.20 -9.23 -5.18
CA PHE A 132 9.39 -9.65 -5.90
C PHE A 132 9.78 -8.64 -6.96
N GLY A 133 8.84 -8.25 -7.82
CA GLY A 133 9.11 -7.35 -8.94
C GLY A 133 9.68 -6.01 -8.49
N LEU A 134 9.02 -5.37 -7.53
CA LEU A 134 9.43 -4.05 -7.01
C LEU A 134 10.77 -4.11 -6.25
N CYS A 135 10.95 -5.09 -5.36
CA CYS A 135 12.19 -5.25 -4.62
C CYS A 135 13.36 -5.61 -5.54
N PHE A 136 13.17 -6.54 -6.46
CA PHE A 136 14.24 -6.95 -7.37
C PHE A 136 14.63 -5.85 -8.36
N LYS A 137 13.66 -5.10 -8.92
CA LYS A 137 13.94 -3.95 -9.79
C LYS A 137 14.80 -2.91 -9.08
N THR A 138 14.57 -2.69 -7.80
CA THR A 138 15.33 -1.75 -6.96
C THR A 138 16.58 -2.36 -6.32
N GLY A 139 17.00 -3.55 -6.78
CA GLY A 139 18.23 -4.18 -6.33
C GLY A 139 18.18 -4.75 -4.90
N ASN A 140 16.99 -4.96 -4.34
CA ASN A 140 16.82 -5.56 -3.03
C ASN A 140 16.63 -7.07 -3.13
N CYS A 141 17.11 -7.81 -2.13
CA CYS A 141 16.61 -9.14 -1.84
C CYS A 141 15.30 -9.04 -1.08
N VAL A 142 14.37 -9.97 -1.31
CA VAL A 142 13.08 -9.99 -0.62
C VAL A 142 12.84 -11.32 0.08
N ILE A 143 12.42 -11.24 1.35
CA ILE A 143 11.99 -12.38 2.14
C ILE A 143 10.50 -12.24 2.40
N LEU A 144 9.73 -13.18 1.90
CA LEU A 144 8.28 -13.23 1.98
C LEU A 144 7.83 -14.11 3.14
N LYS A 145 6.90 -13.62 3.95
CA LYS A 145 6.22 -14.38 4.99
C LYS A 145 4.70 -14.22 4.78
N GLY A 146 4.13 -15.13 4.01
CA GLY A 146 2.68 -15.20 3.79
C GLY A 146 1.92 -15.79 4.99
N GLY A 147 0.61 -15.53 5.04
CA GLY A 147 -0.31 -16.23 5.92
C GLY A 147 -0.55 -17.68 5.51
N SER A 148 -1.15 -18.48 6.40
CA SER A 148 -1.51 -19.89 6.14
C SER A 148 -2.52 -20.05 5.01
N ASP A 149 -3.37 -19.05 4.78
CA ASP A 149 -4.50 -19.15 3.85
C ASP A 149 -4.07 -19.23 2.37
N ALA A 150 -2.83 -18.81 2.02
CA ALA A 150 -2.32 -18.78 0.65
C ALA A 150 -0.99 -19.53 0.47
N ILE A 151 -0.61 -20.39 1.41
CA ILE A 151 0.75 -20.94 1.43
C ILE A 151 1.07 -21.80 0.21
N ASN A 152 0.15 -22.67 -0.22
CA ASN A 152 0.38 -23.54 -1.38
C ASN A 152 0.52 -22.71 -2.67
N THR A 153 -0.31 -21.70 -2.82
CA THR A 153 -0.27 -20.75 -3.94
C THR A 153 1.05 -19.97 -3.95
N ASN A 154 1.47 -19.44 -2.80
CA ASN A 154 2.70 -18.67 -2.67
C ASN A 154 3.94 -19.53 -3.00
N ILE A 155 3.98 -20.81 -2.57
CA ILE A 155 5.06 -21.74 -2.90
C ILE A 155 5.14 -21.95 -4.43
N ALA A 156 3.99 -22.18 -5.10
CA ALA A 156 3.95 -22.38 -6.54
C ALA A 156 4.42 -21.14 -7.33
N ILE A 157 3.97 -19.95 -6.91
CA ILE A 157 4.39 -18.67 -7.50
C ILE A 157 5.90 -18.46 -7.32
N VAL A 158 6.42 -18.59 -6.09
CA VAL A 158 7.84 -18.39 -5.77
C VAL A 158 8.72 -19.36 -6.57
N LYS A 159 8.28 -20.61 -6.77
CA LYS A 159 8.99 -21.58 -7.60
C LYS A 159 9.14 -21.10 -9.06
N ALA A 160 8.07 -20.56 -9.65
CA ALA A 160 8.10 -20.00 -10.99
C ALA A 160 9.02 -18.78 -11.11
N LEU A 161 8.97 -17.88 -10.10
CA LEU A 161 9.80 -16.67 -10.05
C LEU A 161 11.30 -17.02 -9.86
N LYS A 162 11.63 -17.94 -8.95
CA LYS A 162 13.01 -18.40 -8.72
C LYS A 162 13.63 -19.03 -9.96
N LYS A 163 12.82 -19.70 -10.78
CA LYS A 163 13.29 -20.24 -12.03
C LYS A 163 13.84 -19.15 -12.97
N ALA A 164 13.19 -17.99 -13.02
CA ALA A 164 13.69 -16.87 -13.83
C ALA A 164 15.04 -16.34 -13.31
N LEU A 165 15.25 -16.28 -12.00
CA LEU A 165 16.54 -15.92 -11.41
C LEU A 165 17.64 -16.90 -11.85
N THR A 166 17.43 -18.20 -11.65
CA THR A 166 18.44 -19.23 -11.96
C THR A 166 18.72 -19.35 -13.44
N ASP A 167 17.71 -19.25 -14.31
CA ASP A 167 17.88 -19.28 -15.78
C ASP A 167 18.74 -18.10 -16.28
N ASN A 168 18.79 -16.99 -15.54
CA ASN A 168 19.61 -15.82 -15.83
C ASN A 168 20.89 -15.74 -14.98
N LEU A 169 21.30 -16.82 -14.34
CA LEU A 169 22.51 -16.91 -13.50
C LEU A 169 22.51 -15.91 -12.32
N VAL A 170 21.33 -15.50 -11.89
CA VAL A 170 21.13 -14.66 -10.71
C VAL A 170 20.86 -15.54 -9.49
N SER A 171 21.38 -15.14 -8.33
CA SER A 171 21.18 -15.89 -7.09
C SER A 171 19.69 -16.05 -6.76
N ALA A 172 19.25 -17.28 -6.52
CA ALA A 172 17.90 -17.58 -6.05
C ALA A 172 17.59 -16.99 -4.66
N ALA A 173 18.62 -16.59 -3.90
CA ALA A 173 18.48 -15.91 -2.62
C ALA A 173 17.96 -14.46 -2.73
N ALA A 174 17.87 -13.91 -3.96
CA ALA A 174 17.19 -12.64 -4.20
C ALA A 174 15.68 -12.69 -3.84
N LEU A 175 15.09 -13.89 -3.83
CA LEU A 175 13.71 -14.14 -3.43
C LEU A 175 13.68 -15.33 -2.47
N ALA A 176 13.13 -15.15 -1.28
CA ALA A 176 12.90 -16.23 -0.34
C ALA A 176 11.45 -16.23 0.16
N LEU A 177 10.94 -17.41 0.49
CA LEU A 177 9.65 -17.60 1.15
C LEU A 177 9.87 -18.37 2.43
N ILE A 178 9.37 -17.87 3.55
CA ILE A 178 9.26 -18.59 4.80
C ILE A 178 8.00 -19.43 4.73
N GLU A 179 8.15 -20.74 4.53
CA GLU A 179 7.04 -21.67 4.29
C GLU A 179 6.30 -22.05 5.58
N SER A 180 6.99 -21.99 6.75
CA SER A 180 6.31 -22.19 8.04
C SER A 180 5.19 -21.19 8.23
N THR A 181 4.01 -21.66 8.65
CA THR A 181 2.81 -20.85 8.87
C THR A 181 2.57 -20.51 10.34
N ASP A 182 3.42 -20.99 11.25
CA ASP A 182 3.27 -20.76 12.68
C ASP A 182 3.58 -19.31 13.08
N ARG A 183 3.00 -18.88 14.22
CA ARG A 183 3.18 -17.54 14.76
C ARG A 183 4.57 -17.34 15.38
N GLU A 184 5.19 -18.41 15.88
CA GLU A 184 6.51 -18.33 16.50
C GLU A 184 7.57 -17.98 15.46
N THR A 185 7.52 -18.60 14.27
CA THR A 185 8.40 -18.26 13.15
C THR A 185 8.18 -16.81 12.69
N THR A 186 6.93 -16.33 12.66
CA THR A 186 6.65 -14.92 12.34
C THR A 186 7.28 -13.98 13.39
N ASN A 187 7.14 -14.29 14.67
CA ASN A 187 7.73 -13.51 15.76
C ASN A 187 9.26 -13.55 15.74
N ALA A 188 9.85 -14.70 15.40
CA ALA A 188 11.29 -14.82 15.23
C ALA A 188 11.78 -14.01 14.02
N PHE A 189 11.06 -14.05 12.90
CA PHE A 189 11.40 -13.28 11.70
C PHE A 189 11.42 -11.78 11.96
N MET A 190 10.47 -11.24 12.73
CA MET A 190 10.43 -9.82 13.09
C MET A 190 11.65 -9.34 13.90
N LYS A 191 12.48 -10.28 14.40
CA LYS A 191 13.68 -10.02 15.20
C LYS A 191 14.98 -10.32 14.48
N MET A 192 14.96 -10.58 13.18
CA MET A 192 16.15 -10.88 12.36
C MET A 192 16.85 -9.60 11.86
N ASP A 193 16.95 -8.58 12.70
CA ASP A 193 17.51 -7.26 12.39
C ASP A 193 19.01 -7.28 11.99
N GLN A 194 19.72 -8.34 12.32
CA GLN A 194 21.07 -8.56 11.83
C GLN A 194 21.16 -8.93 10.34
N TYR A 195 20.05 -9.33 9.71
CA TYR A 195 19.99 -9.79 8.31
C TYR A 195 19.00 -9.01 7.45
N VAL A 196 17.96 -8.45 8.06
CA VAL A 196 16.84 -7.79 7.37
C VAL A 196 16.86 -6.31 7.70
N ASP A 197 16.92 -5.48 6.67
CA ASP A 197 17.07 -4.02 6.81
C ASP A 197 15.74 -3.31 7.08
N VAL A 198 14.63 -3.84 6.54
CA VAL A 198 13.29 -3.25 6.70
C VAL A 198 12.19 -4.29 6.59
N LEU A 199 11.10 -4.12 7.34
CA LEU A 199 9.86 -4.89 7.22
C LEU A 199 8.73 -4.03 6.65
N ILE A 200 7.91 -4.64 5.80
CA ILE A 200 6.69 -4.03 5.25
C ILE A 200 5.52 -4.99 5.52
N PRO A 201 4.67 -4.70 6.51
CA PRO A 201 3.46 -5.49 6.73
C PRO A 201 2.38 -5.14 5.69
N ARG A 202 1.65 -6.15 5.18
CA ARG A 202 0.55 -6.04 4.20
C ARG A 202 -0.65 -6.87 4.63
N GLY A 203 -1.58 -6.29 5.36
CA GLY A 203 -2.75 -7.01 5.88
C GLY A 203 -3.70 -6.10 6.64
N GLY A 204 -4.55 -6.70 7.46
CA GLY A 204 -5.46 -5.95 8.34
C GLY A 204 -4.74 -5.22 9.47
N ALA A 205 -5.47 -4.29 10.13
CA ALA A 205 -4.95 -3.46 11.21
C ALA A 205 -4.25 -4.28 12.31
N GLY A 206 -4.78 -5.45 12.66
CA GLY A 206 -4.21 -6.32 13.68
C GLY A 206 -2.81 -6.84 13.33
N LEU A 207 -2.58 -7.26 12.07
CA LEU A 207 -1.25 -7.66 11.62
C LEU A 207 -0.28 -6.47 11.65
N ILE A 208 -0.69 -5.33 11.10
CA ILE A 208 0.15 -4.13 11.01
C ILE A 208 0.58 -3.68 12.42
N GLN A 209 -0.37 -3.57 13.34
CA GLN A 209 -0.09 -3.19 14.73
C GLN A 209 0.82 -4.20 15.43
N ASN A 210 0.61 -5.51 15.19
CA ASN A 210 1.45 -6.55 15.77
C ASN A 210 2.90 -6.42 15.28
N VAL A 211 3.12 -6.20 13.98
CA VAL A 211 4.48 -6.02 13.41
C VAL A 211 5.12 -4.76 13.97
N VAL A 212 4.42 -3.62 13.92
CA VAL A 212 4.94 -2.33 14.43
C VAL A 212 5.33 -2.40 15.90
N LYS A 213 4.54 -3.11 16.73
CA LYS A 213 4.78 -3.21 18.17
C LYS A 213 5.91 -4.17 18.55
N ASN A 214 6.10 -5.26 17.78
CA ASN A 214 6.95 -6.38 18.21
C ASN A 214 8.23 -6.55 17.38
N ALA A 215 8.37 -5.86 16.22
CA ALA A 215 9.57 -5.95 15.41
C ALA A 215 10.73 -5.17 16.03
N THR A 216 11.95 -5.74 15.95
CA THR A 216 13.21 -5.01 16.17
C THR A 216 13.76 -4.45 14.86
N ILE A 217 13.36 -5.03 13.74
CA ILE A 217 13.66 -4.52 12.40
C ILE A 217 12.85 -3.25 12.16
N PRO A 218 13.42 -2.18 11.56
CA PRO A 218 12.67 -1.00 11.13
C PRO A 218 11.45 -1.38 10.27
N VAL A 219 10.30 -0.76 10.51
CA VAL A 219 9.04 -1.06 9.81
C VAL A 219 8.60 0.12 8.97
N ILE A 220 8.32 -0.11 7.70
CA ILE A 220 7.54 0.83 6.88
C ILE A 220 6.08 0.40 7.00
N GLN A 221 5.33 1.17 7.78
CA GLN A 221 3.94 0.86 8.07
C GLN A 221 3.06 1.21 6.86
N THR A 222 2.31 0.22 6.34
CA THR A 222 1.17 0.50 5.47
C THR A 222 -0.05 0.80 6.34
N GLY A 223 -0.88 1.77 5.93
CA GLY A 223 -2.02 2.21 6.75
C GLY A 223 -3.31 1.45 6.45
N THR A 224 -4.21 1.47 7.43
CA THR A 224 -5.66 1.33 7.20
C THR A 224 -6.20 2.67 6.71
N GLY A 225 -7.36 2.69 6.06
CA GLY A 225 -7.88 3.89 5.44
C GLY A 225 -9.24 4.32 5.96
N ASN A 226 -9.30 5.14 7.03
CA ASN A 226 -10.49 5.94 7.29
C ASN A 226 -10.34 7.27 6.52
N CYS A 227 -10.72 7.25 5.23
CA CYS A 227 -10.58 8.41 4.35
C CYS A 227 -11.84 9.27 4.40
N HIS A 228 -11.66 10.60 4.50
CA HIS A 228 -12.76 11.55 4.55
C HIS A 228 -12.91 12.33 3.24
N VAL A 229 -14.15 12.72 2.95
CA VAL A 229 -14.45 13.77 1.97
C VAL A 229 -15.21 14.88 2.70
N TYR A 230 -14.62 16.07 2.77
CA TYR A 230 -15.26 17.27 3.29
C TYR A 230 -15.94 18.02 2.15
N VAL A 231 -17.23 18.31 2.30
CA VAL A 231 -18.02 19.12 1.36
C VAL A 231 -18.22 20.50 1.99
N ASP A 232 -17.50 21.46 1.44
CA ASP A 232 -17.50 22.85 1.90
C ASP A 232 -18.77 23.61 1.47
N LYS A 233 -19.06 24.74 2.10
CA LYS A 233 -20.23 25.58 1.80
C LYS A 233 -20.30 26.07 0.35
N ASP A 234 -19.14 26.24 -0.30
CA ASP A 234 -19.02 26.71 -1.68
C ASP A 234 -18.75 25.53 -2.66
N ALA A 235 -19.16 24.32 -2.32
CA ALA A 235 -18.99 23.14 -3.15
C ALA A 235 -19.99 23.11 -4.33
N ASP A 236 -19.52 22.56 -5.46
CA ASP A 236 -20.43 22.10 -6.51
C ASP A 236 -21.04 20.76 -6.09
N PHE A 237 -22.37 20.69 -5.97
CA PHE A 237 -23.07 19.53 -5.44
C PHE A 237 -22.97 18.30 -6.35
N ASP A 238 -23.05 18.49 -7.66
CA ASP A 238 -22.98 17.37 -8.60
C ASP A 238 -21.56 16.78 -8.61
N MET A 239 -20.54 17.64 -8.54
CA MET A 239 -19.14 17.20 -8.38
C MET A 239 -18.97 16.44 -7.07
N ALA A 240 -19.47 16.96 -5.94
CA ALA A 240 -19.34 16.33 -4.62
C ALA A 240 -20.03 14.97 -4.57
N VAL A 241 -21.26 14.85 -5.08
CA VAL A 241 -21.99 13.58 -5.18
C VAL A 241 -21.22 12.56 -6.02
N ASN A 242 -20.70 12.97 -7.18
CA ASN A 242 -19.93 12.06 -8.05
C ASN A 242 -18.62 11.60 -7.39
N ILE A 243 -17.89 12.50 -6.74
CA ILE A 243 -16.65 12.18 -6.02
C ILE A 243 -16.93 11.19 -4.88
N ILE A 244 -17.91 11.47 -4.04
CA ILE A 244 -18.23 10.61 -2.87
C ILE A 244 -18.75 9.25 -3.35
N ASN A 245 -19.66 9.22 -4.32
CA ASN A 245 -20.16 7.98 -4.87
C ASN A 245 -19.02 7.13 -5.46
N ASN A 246 -18.14 7.72 -6.26
CA ASN A 246 -16.95 7.01 -6.77
C ASN A 246 -16.04 6.54 -5.62
N ALA A 247 -15.74 7.43 -4.67
CA ALA A 247 -14.84 7.14 -3.57
C ALA A 247 -15.36 6.01 -2.68
N LYS A 248 -16.70 5.85 -2.53
CA LYS A 248 -17.29 4.78 -1.72
C LYS A 248 -17.61 3.52 -2.51
N THR A 249 -18.14 3.63 -3.74
CA THR A 249 -18.80 2.47 -4.38
C THR A 249 -17.99 1.80 -5.48
N GLN A 250 -16.96 2.45 -6.03
CA GLN A 250 -16.13 1.87 -7.08
C GLN A 250 -15.40 0.59 -6.61
N ARG A 251 -14.90 0.59 -5.37
CA ARG A 251 -14.34 -0.59 -4.70
C ARG A 251 -14.30 -0.35 -3.18
N ILE A 252 -15.14 -1.05 -2.44
CA ILE A 252 -15.32 -0.83 -0.99
C ILE A 252 -14.18 -1.37 -0.12
N SER A 253 -13.53 -2.47 -0.54
CA SER A 253 -12.58 -3.20 0.31
C SER A 253 -11.12 -2.78 0.10
N VAL A 254 -10.88 -1.46 -0.03
CA VAL A 254 -9.55 -0.86 -0.22
C VAL A 254 -9.36 0.33 0.71
N CYS A 255 -8.10 0.58 1.10
CA CYS A 255 -7.75 1.56 2.12
C CYS A 255 -7.97 3.03 1.70
N ASN A 256 -8.12 3.33 0.41
CA ASN A 256 -8.41 4.66 -0.12
C ASN A 256 -9.90 4.89 -0.44
N ALA A 257 -10.79 3.95 -0.07
CA ALA A 257 -12.22 4.16 -0.15
C ALA A 257 -12.67 5.22 0.87
N CYS A 258 -13.69 6.01 0.53
CA CYS A 258 -14.28 6.97 1.46
C CYS A 258 -15.05 6.22 2.54
N GLU A 259 -14.70 6.43 3.80
CA GLU A 259 -15.36 5.83 4.95
C GLU A 259 -16.16 6.85 5.76
N SER A 260 -15.82 8.14 5.62
CA SER A 260 -16.45 9.24 6.35
C SER A 260 -16.69 10.44 5.44
N ILE A 261 -17.84 11.09 5.59
CA ILE A 261 -18.11 12.40 4.98
C ILE A 261 -18.33 13.46 6.05
N VAL A 262 -17.79 14.64 5.79
CA VAL A 262 -17.99 15.82 6.62
C VAL A 262 -18.67 16.88 5.76
N VAL A 263 -19.77 17.47 6.22
CA VAL A 263 -20.58 18.40 5.41
C VAL A 263 -20.75 19.71 6.15
N HIS A 264 -20.52 20.83 5.48
CA HIS A 264 -20.76 22.15 6.05
C HIS A 264 -22.25 22.37 6.28
N SER A 265 -22.62 22.87 7.46
CA SER A 265 -24.02 23.07 7.89
C SER A 265 -24.85 23.91 6.95
N ALA A 266 -24.23 24.94 6.34
CA ALA A 266 -24.94 25.86 5.43
C ALA A 266 -25.54 25.18 4.20
N ILE A 267 -25.04 24.00 3.82
CA ILE A 267 -25.49 23.26 2.63
C ILE A 267 -26.12 21.89 2.94
N ALA A 268 -26.04 21.45 4.21
CA ALA A 268 -26.39 20.09 4.60
C ALA A 268 -27.85 19.72 4.26
N GLU A 269 -28.81 20.63 4.48
CA GLU A 269 -30.23 20.40 4.19
C GLU A 269 -30.52 20.13 2.71
N GLU A 270 -29.79 20.77 1.80
CA GLU A 270 -29.95 20.59 0.37
C GLU A 270 -29.08 19.45 -0.17
N PHE A 271 -27.86 19.33 0.31
CA PHE A 271 -26.85 18.38 -0.20
C PHE A 271 -27.11 16.93 0.24
N LEU A 272 -27.37 16.69 1.55
CA LEU A 272 -27.49 15.32 2.06
C LEU A 272 -28.62 14.51 1.40
N PRO A 273 -29.81 15.06 1.11
CA PRO A 273 -30.81 14.32 0.37
C PRO A 273 -30.37 13.88 -1.03
N LYS A 274 -29.66 14.75 -1.78
CA LYS A 274 -29.12 14.41 -3.11
C LYS A 274 -28.07 13.31 -3.02
N LEU A 275 -27.17 13.39 -2.05
CA LEU A 275 -26.14 12.39 -1.84
C LEU A 275 -26.77 11.04 -1.46
N TYR A 276 -27.72 11.02 -0.52
CA TYR A 276 -28.44 9.81 -0.13
C TYR A 276 -29.10 9.15 -1.33
N ASP A 277 -29.81 9.92 -2.17
CA ASP A 277 -30.51 9.37 -3.35
C ASP A 277 -29.54 8.70 -4.33
N LYS A 278 -28.26 9.13 -4.38
CA LYS A 278 -27.22 8.49 -5.19
C LYS A 278 -26.65 7.25 -4.52
N LEU A 279 -26.33 7.31 -3.23
CA LEU A 279 -25.69 6.22 -2.49
C LEU A 279 -26.63 5.03 -2.27
N ARG A 280 -27.95 5.27 -2.14
CA ARG A 280 -28.94 4.19 -1.99
C ARG A 280 -29.01 3.25 -3.21
N GLU A 281 -28.53 3.68 -4.40
CA GLU A 281 -28.43 2.81 -5.57
C GLU A 281 -27.53 1.59 -5.28
N HIS A 282 -26.61 1.74 -4.31
CA HIS A 282 -25.68 0.71 -3.84
C HIS A 282 -25.99 0.23 -2.43
N HIS A 283 -27.13 0.59 -1.83
CA HIS A 283 -27.50 0.25 -0.46
C HIS A 283 -26.45 0.66 0.58
N VAL A 284 -25.83 1.85 0.42
CA VAL A 284 -24.86 2.37 1.38
C VAL A 284 -25.57 2.79 2.65
N GLN A 285 -25.21 2.19 3.77
CA GLN A 285 -25.70 2.55 5.10
C GLN A 285 -24.97 3.80 5.60
N LEU A 286 -25.74 4.77 6.10
CA LEU A 286 -25.21 6.04 6.64
C LEU A 286 -25.34 6.06 8.15
N HIS A 287 -24.21 6.13 8.86
CA HIS A 287 -24.15 6.37 10.31
C HIS A 287 -24.00 7.87 10.56
N CYS A 288 -25.08 8.52 10.95
CA CYS A 288 -25.22 9.97 10.94
C CYS A 288 -25.09 10.56 12.34
N ASP A 289 -24.46 11.75 12.46
CA ASP A 289 -24.63 12.55 13.67
C ASP A 289 -26.09 13.02 13.81
N GLU A 290 -26.45 13.57 14.97
CA GLU A 290 -27.83 14.00 15.29
C GLU A 290 -28.39 14.96 14.24
N ARG A 291 -27.58 15.87 13.70
CA ARG A 291 -28.00 16.88 12.69
C ARG A 291 -28.27 16.24 11.33
N ALA A 292 -27.38 15.37 10.87
CA ALA A 292 -27.54 14.64 9.62
C ALA A 292 -28.70 13.65 9.69
N GLN A 293 -28.89 12.98 10.82
CA GLN A 293 -30.01 12.08 11.07
C GLN A 293 -31.34 12.80 11.01
N ALA A 294 -31.42 14.01 11.59
CA ALA A 294 -32.64 14.82 11.53
C ALA A 294 -33.01 15.21 10.08
N ILE A 295 -32.02 15.56 9.26
CA ILE A 295 -32.24 15.91 7.83
C ILE A 295 -32.67 14.69 7.01
N LEU A 296 -32.10 13.51 7.31
CA LEU A 296 -32.41 12.27 6.59
C LEU A 296 -33.49 11.41 7.26
N GLN A 297 -34.25 11.99 8.19
CA GLN A 297 -35.29 11.27 8.95
C GLN A 297 -36.30 10.54 8.04
N GLY A 298 -36.60 9.29 8.38
CA GLY A 298 -37.55 8.46 7.64
C GLY A 298 -37.02 7.82 6.37
N ARG A 299 -35.71 7.92 6.12
CA ARG A 299 -35.03 7.21 5.03
C ARG A 299 -34.50 5.87 5.49
N ASP A 300 -34.54 4.88 4.60
CA ASP A 300 -33.94 3.57 4.86
C ASP A 300 -32.40 3.70 4.93
N ASP A 301 -31.73 2.72 5.56
CA ASP A 301 -30.26 2.65 5.67
C ASP A 301 -29.59 3.86 6.37
N VAL A 302 -30.35 4.62 7.20
CA VAL A 302 -29.84 5.73 8.02
C VAL A 302 -29.97 5.37 9.48
N THR A 303 -28.83 5.40 10.21
CA THR A 303 -28.76 5.09 11.64
C THR A 303 -27.98 6.17 12.40
N GLU A 304 -28.10 6.21 13.71
CA GLU A 304 -27.32 7.08 14.56
C GLU A 304 -25.86 6.60 14.64
N ALA A 305 -24.92 7.54 14.49
CA ALA A 305 -23.51 7.27 14.65
C ALA A 305 -23.13 7.17 16.13
N THR A 306 -22.25 6.25 16.44
CA THR A 306 -21.59 6.12 17.75
C THR A 306 -20.22 6.80 17.74
N ALA A 307 -19.57 6.89 18.89
CA ALA A 307 -18.22 7.45 18.97
C ALA A 307 -17.18 6.65 18.17
N ASP A 308 -17.41 5.35 18.00
CA ASP A 308 -16.49 4.46 17.28
C ASP A 308 -16.58 4.64 15.76
N ASP A 309 -17.73 5.10 15.24
CA ASP A 309 -17.96 5.29 13.81
C ASP A 309 -17.03 6.33 13.18
N TRP A 310 -16.60 7.33 13.93
CA TRP A 310 -15.76 8.43 13.41
C TRP A 310 -14.36 7.97 12.99
N GLY A 311 -13.85 6.91 13.61
CA GLY A 311 -12.52 6.35 13.31
C GLY A 311 -12.55 5.00 12.60
N MET A 312 -13.73 4.54 12.16
CA MET A 312 -13.93 3.20 11.63
C MET A 312 -13.57 3.09 10.15
N GLU A 313 -12.76 2.09 9.79
CA GLU A 313 -12.60 1.58 8.43
C GLU A 313 -13.58 0.43 8.23
N TYR A 314 -14.73 0.68 7.61
CA TYR A 314 -15.80 -0.32 7.46
C TYR A 314 -15.47 -1.40 6.43
N LEU A 315 -14.80 -1.03 5.33
CA LEU A 315 -14.52 -1.91 4.18
C LEU A 315 -15.79 -2.54 3.59
N ASP A 316 -16.94 -1.87 3.76
CA ASP A 316 -18.27 -2.29 3.33
C ASP A 316 -19.07 -1.09 2.82
N TYR A 317 -20.29 -1.30 2.35
CA TYR A 317 -21.24 -0.25 1.97
C TYR A 317 -21.81 0.47 3.21
N ILE A 318 -20.92 0.98 4.04
CA ILE A 318 -21.22 1.74 5.25
C ILE A 318 -20.31 2.98 5.28
N MET A 319 -20.81 4.12 5.72
CA MET A 319 -19.98 5.32 5.95
C MET A 319 -20.58 6.22 7.02
N SER A 320 -19.71 6.97 7.72
CA SER A 320 -20.16 7.96 8.70
C SER A 320 -20.43 9.32 8.06
N VAL A 321 -21.36 10.09 8.66
CA VAL A 321 -21.78 11.43 8.20
C VAL A 321 -21.74 12.40 9.36
N LYS A 322 -20.92 13.45 9.23
CA LYS A 322 -20.75 14.50 10.24
C LYS A 322 -21.10 15.87 9.66
N ILE A 323 -21.91 16.68 10.36
CA ILE A 323 -22.13 18.08 10.03
C ILE A 323 -21.25 18.97 10.91
N VAL A 324 -20.62 19.98 10.28
CA VAL A 324 -19.75 20.97 10.93
C VAL A 324 -20.13 22.38 10.52
N ASP A 325 -19.78 23.38 11.35
CA ASP A 325 -20.16 24.78 11.09
C ASP A 325 -19.04 25.62 10.46
N SER A 326 -17.85 25.03 10.30
CA SER A 326 -16.71 25.70 9.68
C SER A 326 -15.70 24.70 9.12
N ILE A 327 -14.81 25.20 8.24
CA ILE A 327 -13.65 24.44 7.77
C ILE A 327 -12.69 24.08 8.91
N ASP A 328 -12.58 24.92 9.95
CA ASP A 328 -11.74 24.65 11.12
C ASP A 328 -12.23 23.43 11.88
N GLU A 329 -13.54 23.32 12.12
CA GLU A 329 -14.14 22.12 12.72
C GLU A 329 -13.98 20.88 11.84
N ALA A 330 -14.09 21.02 10.50
CA ALA A 330 -13.85 19.92 9.57
C ALA A 330 -12.41 19.41 9.69
N ILE A 331 -11.43 20.31 9.67
CA ILE A 331 -10.01 19.99 9.80
C ILE A 331 -9.71 19.34 11.16
N GLU A 332 -10.26 19.88 12.25
CA GLU A 332 -10.09 19.30 13.58
C GLU A 332 -10.67 17.88 13.64
N HIS A 333 -11.89 17.68 13.15
CA HIS A 333 -12.54 16.38 13.12
C HIS A 333 -11.74 15.37 12.28
N ILE A 334 -11.36 15.75 11.05
CA ILE A 334 -10.60 14.87 10.14
C ILE A 334 -9.23 14.53 10.76
N ASN A 335 -8.46 15.51 11.23
CA ASN A 335 -7.15 15.25 11.84
C ASN A 335 -7.23 14.39 13.10
N ARG A 336 -8.35 14.41 13.81
CA ARG A 336 -8.57 13.60 15.00
C ARG A 336 -8.88 12.13 14.67
N TYR A 337 -9.60 11.87 13.59
CA TYR A 337 -10.16 10.55 13.31
C TYR A 337 -9.59 9.88 12.06
N ASN A 338 -8.83 10.60 11.23
CA ASN A 338 -8.20 10.03 10.06
C ASN A 338 -7.09 9.03 10.44
N THR A 339 -6.72 8.22 9.46
CA THR A 339 -5.61 7.27 9.56
C THR A 339 -4.34 7.81 8.87
N SER A 340 -4.27 9.11 8.60
CA SER A 340 -3.20 9.78 7.84
C SER A 340 -3.03 9.22 6.41
N HIS A 341 -4.10 8.68 5.81
CA HIS A 341 -4.05 8.04 4.50
C HIS A 341 -4.40 9.02 3.36
N SER A 342 -5.67 9.30 3.14
CA SER A 342 -6.14 10.10 2.00
C SER A 342 -7.38 10.89 2.38
N GLU A 343 -7.31 12.22 2.24
CA GLU A 343 -8.37 13.12 2.63
C GLU A 343 -8.70 14.07 1.47
N ALA A 344 -9.96 14.42 1.29
CA ALA A 344 -10.40 15.28 0.20
C ALA A 344 -11.29 16.42 0.70
N ILE A 345 -11.18 17.58 0.05
CA ILE A 345 -12.17 18.67 0.12
C ILE A 345 -12.81 18.87 -1.23
N VAL A 346 -14.11 19.14 -1.25
CA VAL A 346 -14.82 19.63 -2.45
C VAL A 346 -15.22 21.07 -2.17
N THR A 347 -14.66 22.01 -2.93
CA THR A 347 -14.89 23.47 -2.76
C THR A 347 -14.53 24.23 -4.02
N ASN A 348 -15.18 25.39 -4.23
CA ASN A 348 -14.80 26.42 -5.20
C ASN A 348 -14.07 27.60 -4.53
N ASP A 349 -13.96 27.61 -3.20
CA ASP A 349 -13.19 28.61 -2.44
C ASP A 349 -11.71 28.26 -2.45
N TYR A 350 -10.90 29.13 -3.06
CA TYR A 350 -9.44 28.94 -3.15
C TYR A 350 -8.76 28.95 -1.77
N ASP A 351 -9.17 29.84 -0.88
CA ASP A 351 -8.53 29.99 0.42
C ASP A 351 -8.83 28.77 1.31
N ASN A 352 -10.05 28.24 1.26
CA ASN A 352 -10.44 27.02 1.95
C ASN A 352 -9.69 25.80 1.36
N ALA A 353 -9.52 25.73 0.05
CA ALA A 353 -8.74 24.68 -0.58
C ALA A 353 -7.28 24.69 -0.10
N GLN A 354 -6.63 25.88 -0.07
CA GLN A 354 -5.24 26.01 0.39
C GLN A 354 -5.12 25.71 1.89
N LYS A 355 -6.06 26.17 2.70
CA LYS A 355 -6.09 25.88 4.13
C LYS A 355 -6.18 24.37 4.40
N PHE A 356 -7.07 23.67 3.70
CA PHE A 356 -7.23 22.22 3.82
C PHE A 356 -5.95 21.47 3.41
N LEU A 357 -5.34 21.83 2.27
CA LEU A 357 -4.08 21.25 1.82
C LEU A 357 -2.94 21.40 2.82
N ASN A 358 -2.90 22.53 3.53
CA ASN A 358 -1.81 22.84 4.46
C ASN A 358 -2.01 22.25 5.85
N GLU A 359 -3.27 22.14 6.32
CA GLU A 359 -3.56 21.81 7.71
C GLU A 359 -4.00 20.35 7.92
N ILE A 360 -4.37 19.64 6.87
CA ILE A 360 -4.69 18.20 6.96
C ILE A 360 -3.39 17.38 7.01
N ASP A 361 -3.26 16.55 8.05
CA ASP A 361 -2.12 15.65 8.22
C ASP A 361 -2.42 14.26 7.66
N ALA A 362 -2.33 14.14 6.33
CA ALA A 362 -2.48 12.89 5.61
C ALA A 362 -1.37 12.72 4.55
N ALA A 363 -1.20 11.48 4.07
CA ALA A 363 -0.23 11.16 3.03
C ALA A 363 -0.64 11.74 1.67
N CYS A 364 -1.94 11.76 1.37
CA CYS A 364 -2.51 12.32 0.16
C CYS A 364 -3.66 13.26 0.54
N VAL A 365 -3.61 14.51 0.06
CA VAL A 365 -4.65 15.51 0.30
C VAL A 365 -5.14 16.03 -1.04
N TYR A 366 -6.44 16.00 -1.26
CA TYR A 366 -7.07 16.27 -2.55
C TYR A 366 -7.97 17.49 -2.49
N VAL A 367 -7.99 18.24 -3.56
CA VAL A 367 -9.01 19.25 -3.85
C VAL A 367 -9.78 18.80 -5.08
N ASN A 368 -11.11 18.67 -4.96
CA ASN A 368 -12.03 18.35 -6.05
C ASN A 368 -11.69 17.04 -6.80
N ALA A 369 -11.20 16.03 -6.07
CA ALA A 369 -10.90 14.73 -6.63
C ALA A 369 -11.20 13.60 -5.64
N SER A 370 -11.45 12.41 -6.16
CA SER A 370 -11.73 11.21 -5.38
C SER A 370 -10.48 10.70 -4.64
N THR A 371 -10.63 10.24 -3.41
CA THR A 371 -9.56 9.58 -2.64
C THR A 371 -9.06 8.29 -3.29
N ARG A 372 -9.83 7.72 -4.25
CA ARG A 372 -9.46 6.52 -5.02
C ARG A 372 -8.20 6.68 -5.87
N PHE A 373 -7.77 7.91 -6.14
CA PHE A 373 -6.53 8.19 -6.86
C PHE A 373 -5.25 7.95 -6.04
N SER A 374 -5.31 7.65 -4.75
CA SER A 374 -4.13 7.23 -3.97
C SER A 374 -3.70 5.82 -4.38
N ASP A 375 -3.07 5.72 -5.54
CA ASP A 375 -2.67 4.47 -6.20
C ASP A 375 -1.39 4.71 -7.00
N GLY A 376 -0.47 3.74 -7.00
CA GLY A 376 0.82 3.88 -7.67
C GLY A 376 0.73 4.05 -9.19
N ASN A 377 -0.27 3.44 -9.86
CA ASN A 377 -0.47 3.63 -11.29
C ASN A 377 -1.02 5.02 -11.58
N GLU A 378 -2.02 5.46 -10.81
CA GLU A 378 -2.63 6.79 -10.95
C GLU A 378 -1.63 7.92 -10.67
N PHE A 379 -0.68 7.70 -9.75
CA PHE A 379 0.41 8.65 -9.47
C PHE A 379 1.56 8.60 -10.48
N GLY A 380 1.49 7.71 -11.47
CA GLY A 380 2.52 7.55 -12.49
C GLY A 380 3.75 6.76 -12.03
N PHE A 381 3.68 6.07 -10.88
CA PHE A 381 4.76 5.21 -10.38
C PHE A 381 4.77 3.82 -11.04
N GLY A 382 3.72 3.49 -11.79
CA GLY A 382 3.59 2.25 -12.56
C GLY A 382 3.29 0.99 -11.74
N ALA A 383 3.62 0.98 -10.45
CA ALA A 383 3.30 -0.08 -9.50
C ALA A 383 3.56 0.41 -8.07
N GLU A 384 2.96 -0.25 -7.08
CA GLU A 384 3.18 0.06 -5.67
C GLU A 384 3.22 -1.21 -4.79
N ILE A 385 3.98 -1.12 -3.70
CA ILE A 385 3.97 -2.17 -2.67
C ILE A 385 2.94 -1.89 -1.57
N GLY A 386 2.29 -0.75 -1.62
CA GLY A 386 1.25 -0.27 -0.71
C GLY A 386 1.40 1.21 -0.41
N ILE A 387 0.51 1.70 0.45
CA ILE A 387 0.44 3.12 0.79
C ILE A 387 0.88 3.27 2.24
N SER A 388 1.96 4.02 2.46
CA SER A 388 2.46 4.32 3.80
C SER A 388 1.81 5.56 4.36
N THR A 389 1.36 5.47 5.62
CA THR A 389 0.77 6.59 6.36
C THR A 389 1.74 7.24 7.35
N GLN A 390 2.94 6.68 7.50
CA GLN A 390 3.96 7.23 8.42
C GLN A 390 4.73 8.39 7.78
N LYS A 391 5.39 9.19 8.63
CA LYS A 391 6.16 10.37 8.18
C LYS A 391 7.63 10.08 7.92
N LEU A 392 8.17 9.02 8.51
CA LEU A 392 9.58 8.66 8.40
C LEU A 392 9.77 7.71 7.22
N HIS A 393 10.74 8.03 6.34
CA HIS A 393 11.07 7.40 5.07
C HIS A 393 9.98 7.62 4.00
N ALA A 394 9.22 6.58 3.58
CA ALA A 394 8.18 6.72 2.55
C ALA A 394 6.84 7.14 3.14
N ARG A 395 6.11 8.01 2.45
CA ARG A 395 4.74 8.43 2.77
C ARG A 395 3.90 8.48 1.49
N GLY A 396 2.69 7.94 1.52
CA GLY A 396 1.84 7.78 0.32
C GLY A 396 2.12 6.47 -0.44
N PRO A 397 1.70 6.38 -1.71
CA PRO A 397 1.95 5.21 -2.55
C PRO A 397 3.44 4.94 -2.71
N MET A 398 3.86 3.70 -2.42
CA MET A 398 5.27 3.31 -2.41
C MET A 398 5.66 2.60 -3.70
N GLY A 399 6.09 3.38 -4.70
CA GLY A 399 6.71 2.87 -5.92
C GLY A 399 8.18 2.50 -5.72
N LEU A 400 8.94 2.42 -6.84
CA LEU A 400 10.36 1.99 -6.82
C LEU A 400 11.24 2.85 -5.92
N GLU A 401 11.08 4.18 -5.94
CA GLU A 401 11.93 5.07 -5.15
C GLU A 401 11.81 4.85 -3.64
N ALA A 402 10.61 4.50 -3.18
CA ALA A 402 10.34 4.19 -1.77
C ALA A 402 11.09 2.95 -1.26
N LEU A 403 11.49 2.04 -2.17
CA LEU A 403 12.29 0.86 -1.87
C LEU A 403 13.80 1.09 -2.05
N THR A 404 14.23 2.34 -2.01
CA THR A 404 15.63 2.73 -2.12
C THR A 404 16.07 3.60 -0.95
N SER A 405 17.37 3.70 -0.78
CA SER A 405 18.03 4.66 0.09
C SER A 405 19.09 5.41 -0.71
N TYR A 406 19.96 6.12 -0.04
CA TYR A 406 21.10 6.78 -0.70
C TYR A 406 22.37 6.60 0.11
N LYS A 407 23.50 6.73 -0.60
CA LYS A 407 24.82 6.88 0.04
C LYS A 407 25.53 8.09 -0.52
N TYR A 408 26.46 8.64 0.26
CA TYR A 408 27.36 9.67 -0.23
C TYR A 408 28.53 9.02 -0.96
N ILE A 409 28.87 9.56 -2.14
CA ILE A 409 30.07 9.26 -2.89
C ILE A 409 30.98 10.49 -2.85
N ILE A 410 32.25 10.30 -2.51
CA ILE A 410 33.17 11.40 -2.24
C ILE A 410 34.43 11.17 -3.05
N TYR A 411 34.76 12.16 -3.89
CA TYR A 411 35.99 12.18 -4.65
C TYR A 411 36.92 13.22 -4.04
N GLY A 412 38.14 12.83 -3.80
CA GLY A 412 39.20 13.68 -3.28
C GLY A 412 40.51 13.54 -4.08
N SER A 413 41.45 14.38 -3.77
CA SER A 413 42.83 14.39 -4.32
C SER A 413 43.88 14.49 -3.20
N GLY A 414 43.61 13.83 -2.07
CA GLY A 414 44.53 13.80 -0.92
C GLY A 414 44.17 14.77 0.22
N GLN A 415 42.95 15.32 0.23
CA GLN A 415 42.52 16.21 1.33
C GLN A 415 42.53 15.46 2.66
N ILE A 416 43.02 16.08 3.69
CA ILE A 416 42.99 15.64 5.08
C ILE A 416 42.18 16.62 5.93
N ARG A 417 41.66 16.16 7.05
CA ARG A 417 41.03 17.02 8.05
C ARG A 417 42.07 17.42 9.08
N GLU A 418 42.24 18.72 9.26
CA GLU A 418 43.09 19.32 10.30
C GLU A 418 42.39 19.30 11.66
#